data_54db2698fddb72a733fabb8c5f9a6411
#
_entry.id   54db2698fddb72a733fabb8c5f9a6411
#
_cell.length_a   1.000
_cell.length_b   1.000
_cell.length_c   1.000
_cell.angle_alpha   90.00
_cell.angle_beta   90.00
_cell.angle_gamma   90.00
#
_symmetry.space_group_name_H-M   'P 1'
#
loop_
_entity.id
_entity.type
_entity.pdbx_description
1 polymer ?
#
loop_
_entity_poly.entity_id
_entity_poly.type
_entity_poly.pdbx_seq_one_letter_code
_entity_poly.pdbx_strand_id
1 'polypeptide(L)'
;NGHRTKVASVASKAAPSAELIMVKCRQAKSYLRTYYRIPEAADAYDESDIVAALKYIHDISQQENKPVVIGITMGTNMGDHTGNSFLNIYLNTLTQERHHCIVIGGGNEGNAAHHYAGGIMLQAENPYEDVEVRVAEGSSGFTMELWGEIPNVYTIMLRSPDGETISRIPAR
;
A
#
# COMPACT_ATOMS: atom_id res chain seq x y z
N ASN A 1 -16.47 -14.72 7.62
CA ASN A 1 -15.87 -13.74 6.75
C ASN A 1 -15.68 -14.31 5.34
N GLY A 2 -16.76 -14.24 4.50
CA GLY A 2 -16.89 -14.99 3.25
C GLY A 2 -15.78 -14.75 2.21
N HIS A 3 -15.18 -13.55 2.15
CA HIS A 3 -14.13 -13.23 1.18
C HIS A 3 -12.85 -14.06 1.42
N ARG A 4 -12.35 -14.08 2.65
CA ARG A 4 -11.11 -14.82 3.00
C ARG A 4 -11.26 -16.33 2.78
N THR A 5 -12.43 -16.87 3.12
CA THR A 5 -12.75 -18.28 2.85
C THR A 5 -12.80 -18.59 1.36
N LYS A 6 -13.33 -17.67 0.54
CA LYS A 6 -13.34 -17.82 -0.93
C LYS A 6 -11.93 -17.85 -1.50
N VAL A 7 -11.05 -16.92 -1.09
CA VAL A 7 -9.66 -16.88 -1.54
C VAL A 7 -8.93 -18.18 -1.20
N ALA A 8 -9.02 -18.64 0.04
CA ALA A 8 -8.43 -19.91 0.47
C ALA A 8 -8.98 -21.11 -0.33
N SER A 9 -10.29 -21.12 -0.59
CA SER A 9 -10.93 -22.18 -1.39
C SER A 9 -10.42 -22.20 -2.84
N VAL A 10 -10.20 -21.04 -3.45
CA VAL A 10 -9.64 -20.96 -4.81
C VAL A 10 -8.21 -21.51 -4.85
N ALA A 11 -7.37 -21.08 -3.90
CA ALA A 11 -5.99 -21.56 -3.79
C ALA A 11 -5.94 -23.09 -3.57
N SER A 12 -6.74 -23.60 -2.64
CA SER A 12 -6.83 -25.03 -2.35
C SER A 12 -7.31 -25.86 -3.54
N LYS A 13 -8.24 -25.33 -4.34
CA LYS A 13 -8.71 -26.02 -5.56
C LYS A 13 -7.64 -26.05 -6.66
N ALA A 14 -6.84 -24.97 -6.77
CA ALA A 14 -5.75 -24.90 -7.74
C ALA A 14 -4.59 -25.84 -7.38
N ALA A 15 -4.37 -26.07 -6.10
CA ALA A 15 -3.30 -26.94 -5.58
C ALA A 15 -3.84 -27.90 -4.49
N PRO A 16 -4.59 -28.94 -4.89
CA PRO A 16 -5.30 -29.80 -3.94
C PRO A 16 -4.40 -30.61 -2.99
N SER A 17 -3.15 -30.82 -3.38
CA SER A 17 -2.14 -31.54 -2.56
C SER A 17 -1.27 -30.62 -1.72
N ALA A 18 -1.47 -29.30 -1.81
CA ALA A 18 -0.70 -28.34 -1.02
C ALA A 18 -1.28 -28.23 0.41
N GLU A 19 -0.38 -28.12 1.37
CA GLU A 19 -0.74 -27.74 2.73
C GLU A 19 -0.97 -26.22 2.80
N LEU A 20 -1.94 -25.80 3.62
CA LEU A 20 -2.29 -24.38 3.73
C LEU A 20 -1.81 -23.80 5.06
N ILE A 21 -1.05 -22.73 4.98
CA ILE A 21 -0.73 -21.87 6.11
C ILE A 21 -1.64 -20.64 6.05
N MET A 22 -2.50 -20.47 7.05
CA MET A 22 -3.43 -19.34 7.12
C MET A 22 -3.02 -18.40 8.24
N VAL A 23 -2.62 -17.19 7.90
CA VAL A 23 -2.26 -16.16 8.87
C VAL A 23 -3.34 -15.08 8.92
N LYS A 24 -3.84 -14.80 10.11
CA LYS A 24 -4.79 -13.73 10.37
C LYS A 24 -4.06 -12.57 11.05
N CYS A 25 -3.81 -11.49 10.31
CA CYS A 25 -3.28 -10.26 10.88
C CYS A 25 -4.31 -9.56 11.79
N ARG A 26 -3.82 -8.82 12.76
CA ARG A 26 -4.65 -7.95 13.61
C ARG A 26 -5.10 -6.73 12.83
N GLN A 27 -6.23 -6.17 13.23
CA GLN A 27 -6.61 -4.82 12.82
C GLN A 27 -5.60 -3.80 13.35
N ALA A 28 -5.32 -2.79 12.57
CA ALA A 28 -4.47 -1.68 12.98
C ALA A 28 -4.98 -1.05 14.28
N LYS A 29 -4.05 -0.68 15.16
CA LYS A 29 -4.36 -0.09 16.46
C LYS A 29 -5.10 1.24 16.31
N SER A 30 -5.92 1.59 17.29
CA SER A 30 -6.78 2.77 17.26
C SER A 30 -6.02 4.07 17.01
N TYR A 31 -4.82 4.23 17.58
CA TYR A 31 -4.02 5.44 17.38
C TYR A 31 -3.53 5.59 15.93
N LEU A 32 -3.17 4.50 15.25
CA LEU A 32 -2.81 4.51 13.82
C LEU A 32 -4.02 4.86 12.97
N ARG A 33 -5.17 4.25 13.27
CA ARG A 33 -6.42 4.53 12.56
C ARG A 33 -6.82 6.01 12.71
N THR A 34 -6.66 6.57 13.89
CA THR A 34 -6.90 8.00 14.13
C THR A 34 -5.91 8.88 13.36
N TYR A 35 -4.64 8.54 13.41
CA TYR A 35 -3.58 9.29 12.70
C TYR A 35 -3.82 9.34 11.19
N TYR A 36 -4.10 8.19 10.58
CA TYR A 36 -4.36 8.08 9.13
C TYR A 36 -5.83 8.37 8.75
N ARG A 37 -6.66 8.79 9.69
CA ARG A 37 -8.09 9.08 9.49
C ARG A 37 -8.86 7.93 8.83
N ILE A 38 -8.55 6.71 9.21
CA ILE A 38 -9.18 5.50 8.67
C ILE A 38 -10.56 5.34 9.30
N PRO A 39 -11.65 5.24 8.50
CA PRO A 39 -12.99 5.00 9.02
C PRO A 39 -13.06 3.74 9.86
N GLU A 40 -13.88 3.75 10.93
CA GLU A 40 -13.99 2.63 11.86
C GLU A 40 -14.43 1.34 11.16
N ALA A 41 -15.31 1.45 10.19
CA ALA A 41 -15.82 0.31 9.41
C ALA A 41 -14.81 -0.26 8.39
N ALA A 42 -13.72 0.44 8.09
CA ALA A 42 -12.73 -0.01 7.11
C ALA A 42 -11.77 -1.04 7.72
N ASP A 43 -11.47 -2.10 7.00
CA ASP A 43 -10.39 -3.02 7.35
C ASP A 43 -9.03 -2.35 7.10
N ALA A 44 -8.20 -2.27 8.13
CA ALA A 44 -6.85 -1.72 8.03
C ALA A 44 -5.88 -2.55 8.87
N TYR A 45 -4.65 -2.70 8.38
CA TYR A 45 -3.64 -3.54 8.99
C TYR A 45 -2.32 -2.76 9.10
N ASP A 46 -1.53 -3.08 10.12
CA ASP A 46 -0.19 -2.52 10.29
C ASP A 46 0.80 -3.31 9.42
N GLU A 47 1.68 -2.60 8.72
CA GLU A 47 2.71 -3.20 7.88
C GLU A 47 3.64 -4.12 8.68
N SER A 48 3.94 -3.78 9.92
CA SER A 48 4.76 -4.60 10.81
C SER A 48 4.14 -5.97 11.11
N ASP A 49 2.81 -6.04 11.24
CA ASP A 49 2.10 -7.32 11.42
C ASP A 49 2.14 -8.16 10.13
N ILE A 50 2.18 -7.53 8.95
CA ILE A 50 2.35 -8.22 7.66
C ILE A 50 3.76 -8.80 7.55
N VAL A 51 4.79 -8.03 7.90
CA VAL A 51 6.19 -8.50 7.93
C VAL A 51 6.34 -9.67 8.90
N ALA A 52 5.74 -9.61 10.09
CA ALA A 52 5.76 -10.70 11.05
C ALA A 52 5.05 -11.96 10.52
N ALA A 53 3.95 -11.80 9.79
CA ALA A 53 3.24 -12.89 9.14
C ALA A 53 4.09 -13.57 8.05
N LEU A 54 4.78 -12.78 7.23
CA LEU A 54 5.69 -13.25 6.19
C LEU A 54 6.86 -14.03 6.79
N LYS A 55 7.46 -13.49 7.86
CA LYS A 55 8.51 -14.20 8.60
C LYS A 55 8.03 -15.54 9.15
N TYR A 56 6.85 -15.57 9.75
CA TYR A 56 6.26 -16.80 10.28
C TYR A 56 6.09 -17.88 9.19
N ILE A 57 5.57 -17.49 8.01
CA ILE A 57 5.40 -18.41 6.89
C ILE A 57 6.77 -18.90 6.39
N HIS A 58 7.74 -18.00 6.27
CA HIS A 58 9.11 -18.35 5.89
C HIS A 58 9.71 -19.38 6.85
N ASP A 59 9.64 -19.12 8.17
CA ASP A 59 10.19 -20.00 9.20
C ASP A 59 9.57 -21.42 9.12
N ILE A 60 8.26 -21.53 8.89
CA ILE A 60 7.60 -22.83 8.69
C ILE A 60 8.14 -23.53 7.43
N SER A 61 8.25 -22.80 6.30
CA SER A 61 8.74 -23.41 5.06
C SER A 61 10.16 -23.95 5.21
N GLN A 62 11.01 -23.26 5.96
CA GLN A 62 12.37 -23.70 6.27
C GLN A 62 12.36 -24.94 7.19
N GLN A 63 11.55 -24.94 8.24
CA GLN A 63 11.42 -26.07 9.16
C GLN A 63 10.93 -27.35 8.46
N GLU A 64 9.95 -27.19 7.58
CA GLU A 64 9.37 -28.30 6.81
C GLU A 64 10.19 -28.66 5.56
N ASN A 65 11.18 -27.84 5.21
CA ASN A 65 11.97 -27.95 3.98
C ASN A 65 11.08 -28.11 2.72
N LYS A 66 10.02 -27.29 2.65
CA LYS A 66 9.03 -27.30 1.57
C LYS A 66 9.03 -25.97 0.81
N PRO A 67 8.76 -26.00 -0.50
CA PRO A 67 8.53 -24.78 -1.26
C PRO A 67 7.24 -24.10 -0.77
N VAL A 68 7.21 -22.78 -0.81
CA VAL A 68 6.06 -21.99 -0.39
C VAL A 68 5.64 -20.97 -1.44
N VAL A 69 4.33 -20.86 -1.65
CA VAL A 69 3.70 -19.78 -2.42
C VAL A 69 2.90 -18.93 -1.46
N ILE A 70 3.29 -17.66 -1.34
CA ILE A 70 2.67 -16.70 -0.42
C ILE A 70 1.71 -15.81 -1.22
N GLY A 71 0.43 -15.86 -0.91
CA GLY A 71 -0.58 -14.98 -1.47
C GLY A 71 -0.89 -13.81 -0.54
N ILE A 72 -0.67 -12.57 -0.99
CA ILE A 72 -1.02 -11.34 -0.27
C ILE A 72 -2.21 -10.71 -0.99
N THR A 73 -3.38 -10.70 -0.33
CA THR A 73 -4.62 -10.16 -0.88
C THR A 73 -5.01 -8.82 -0.27
N MET A 74 -4.02 -8.11 0.22
CA MET A 74 -4.13 -6.76 0.76
C MET A 74 -3.25 -5.84 -0.09
N GLY A 75 -3.62 -4.58 -0.15
CA GLY A 75 -2.85 -3.54 -0.85
C GLY A 75 -2.79 -2.26 -0.03
N THR A 76 -2.02 -1.31 -0.52
CA THR A 76 -1.92 0.04 0.02
C THR A 76 -1.82 1.05 -1.11
N ASN A 77 -2.32 2.27 -0.90
CA ASN A 77 -2.11 3.42 -1.77
C ASN A 77 -0.95 4.31 -1.25
N MET A 78 -0.31 3.91 -0.15
CA MET A 78 0.80 4.64 0.47
C MET A 78 2.13 4.22 -0.16
N GLY A 79 3.08 5.15 -0.16
CA GLY A 79 4.44 4.90 -0.63
C GLY A 79 4.72 5.44 -2.03
N ASP A 80 5.96 5.33 -2.45
CA ASP A 80 6.52 5.89 -3.68
C ASP A 80 6.11 5.14 -4.97
N HIS A 81 5.40 4.05 -4.88
CA HIS A 81 4.99 3.16 -5.98
C HIS A 81 6.15 2.63 -6.85
N THR A 82 7.40 2.76 -6.41
CA THR A 82 8.60 2.29 -7.13
C THR A 82 9.21 1.02 -6.55
N GLY A 83 8.59 0.47 -5.51
CA GLY A 83 9.06 -0.76 -4.89
C GLY A 83 10.16 -0.59 -3.84
N ASN A 84 10.39 0.62 -3.34
CA ASN A 84 11.44 0.94 -2.38
C ASN A 84 10.96 1.03 -0.92
N SER A 85 9.69 0.74 -0.63
CA SER A 85 9.21 0.69 0.75
C SER A 85 9.90 -0.44 1.53
N PHE A 86 9.93 -0.33 2.85
CA PHE A 86 10.50 -1.37 3.71
C PHE A 86 9.89 -2.76 3.46
N LEU A 87 8.57 -2.82 3.31
CA LEU A 87 7.87 -4.07 2.98
C LEU A 87 8.32 -4.62 1.62
N ASN A 88 8.46 -3.77 0.61
CA ASN A 88 8.90 -4.20 -0.72
C ASN A 88 10.33 -4.76 -0.70
N ILE A 89 11.24 -4.11 0.04
CA ILE A 89 12.62 -4.61 0.22
C ILE A 89 12.59 -5.98 0.90
N TYR A 90 11.77 -6.15 1.94
CA TYR A 90 11.64 -7.43 2.63
C TYR A 90 11.05 -8.53 1.73
N LEU A 91 10.01 -8.20 0.96
CA LEU A 91 9.42 -9.12 -0.03
C LEU A 91 10.45 -9.53 -1.10
N ASN A 92 11.21 -8.59 -1.61
CA ASN A 92 12.29 -8.86 -2.56
C ASN A 92 13.36 -9.79 -1.96
N THR A 93 13.72 -9.59 -0.70
CA THR A 93 14.66 -10.46 0.01
C THR A 93 14.13 -11.90 0.11
N LEU A 94 12.86 -12.06 0.48
CA LEU A 94 12.23 -13.39 0.55
C LEU A 94 12.17 -14.09 -0.82
N THR A 95 11.97 -13.37 -1.91
CA THR A 95 11.94 -13.97 -3.25
C THR A 95 13.30 -14.40 -3.77
N GLN A 96 14.40 -13.94 -3.17
CA GLN A 96 15.75 -14.42 -3.48
C GLN A 96 16.04 -15.79 -2.85
N GLU A 97 15.28 -16.16 -1.84
CA GLU A 97 15.36 -17.49 -1.24
C GLU A 97 14.82 -18.56 -2.20
N ARG A 98 15.52 -19.67 -2.28
CA ARG A 98 15.05 -20.80 -3.10
C ARG A 98 13.69 -21.28 -2.64
N HIS A 99 12.85 -21.67 -3.59
CA HIS A 99 11.53 -22.23 -3.34
C HIS A 99 10.48 -21.26 -2.75
N HIS A 100 10.74 -19.95 -2.84
CA HIS A 100 9.76 -18.92 -2.47
C HIS A 100 9.14 -18.27 -3.70
N CYS A 101 7.83 -18.16 -3.70
CA CYS A 101 7.07 -17.40 -4.70
C CYS A 101 6.08 -16.50 -3.97
N ILE A 102 6.02 -15.23 -4.32
CA ILE A 102 5.09 -14.27 -3.72
C ILE A 102 4.15 -13.72 -4.80
N VAL A 103 2.86 -13.77 -4.53
CA VAL A 103 1.81 -13.27 -5.41
C VAL A 103 1.03 -12.19 -4.66
N ILE A 104 0.96 -11.01 -5.24
CA ILE A 104 0.29 -9.85 -4.65
C ILE A 104 -0.89 -9.45 -5.54
N GLY A 105 -2.04 -9.22 -4.92
CA GLY A 105 -3.21 -8.69 -5.62
C GLY A 105 -3.04 -7.23 -5.99
N GLY A 106 -3.41 -6.85 -7.23
CA GLY A 106 -3.32 -5.48 -7.73
C GLY A 106 -4.39 -4.52 -7.18
N GLY A 107 -5.24 -4.99 -6.26
CA GLY A 107 -6.33 -4.18 -5.70
C GLY A 107 -7.56 -4.09 -6.61
N ASN A 108 -8.60 -3.44 -6.11
CA ASN A 108 -9.90 -3.28 -6.78
C ASN A 108 -10.29 -1.81 -6.95
N GLU A 109 -9.36 -0.88 -6.78
CA GLU A 109 -9.61 0.56 -6.70
C GLU A 109 -9.22 1.34 -7.97
N GLY A 110 -9.04 0.66 -9.10
CA GLY A 110 -8.58 1.29 -10.35
C GLY A 110 -9.46 2.44 -10.86
N ASN A 111 -10.72 2.51 -10.42
CA ASN A 111 -11.64 3.59 -10.75
C ASN A 111 -11.86 4.60 -9.59
N ALA A 112 -11.17 4.43 -8.47
CA ALA A 112 -11.34 5.29 -7.29
C ALA A 112 -10.53 6.58 -7.34
N ALA A 113 -9.63 6.71 -8.33
CA ALA A 113 -8.76 7.87 -8.52
C ALA A 113 -7.97 8.27 -7.27
N HIS A 114 -7.45 7.28 -6.53
CA HIS A 114 -6.62 7.49 -5.33
C HIS A 114 -5.15 7.76 -5.65
N HIS A 115 -4.78 7.75 -6.92
CA HIS A 115 -3.40 7.95 -7.37
C HIS A 115 -3.39 8.92 -8.55
N TYR A 116 -2.41 9.81 -8.55
CA TYR A 116 -2.09 10.70 -9.65
C TYR A 116 -0.61 10.58 -10.00
N ALA A 117 -0.29 10.52 -11.27
CA ALA A 117 1.07 10.61 -11.77
C ALA A 117 1.15 11.74 -12.80
N GLY A 118 2.05 12.68 -12.58
CA GLY A 118 2.24 13.85 -13.42
C GLY A 118 3.70 14.24 -13.56
N GLY A 119 3.96 15.33 -14.27
CA GLY A 119 5.31 15.84 -14.47
C GLY A 119 5.31 17.31 -14.82
N ILE A 120 6.26 18.04 -14.26
CA ILE A 120 6.43 19.47 -14.48
C ILE A 120 7.48 19.68 -15.57
N MET A 121 7.10 20.35 -16.66
CA MET A 121 8.05 20.77 -17.70
C MET A 121 8.77 22.06 -17.26
N LEU A 122 10.03 21.95 -16.89
CA LEU A 122 10.85 23.10 -16.43
C LEU A 122 11.04 24.20 -17.47
N GLN A 123 10.93 23.88 -18.77
CA GLN A 123 11.03 24.85 -19.86
C GLN A 123 9.74 25.66 -20.10
N ALA A 124 8.66 25.32 -19.40
CA ALA A 124 7.43 26.10 -19.50
C ALA A 124 7.59 27.47 -18.84
N GLU A 125 6.86 28.46 -19.35
CA GLU A 125 6.83 29.82 -18.81
C GLU A 125 6.40 29.84 -17.33
N ASN A 126 5.49 28.93 -16.97
CA ASN A 126 5.02 28.68 -15.61
C ASN A 126 5.15 27.19 -15.28
N PRO A 127 6.28 26.75 -14.70
CA PRO A 127 6.54 25.34 -14.44
C PRO A 127 5.80 24.85 -13.17
N TYR A 128 4.51 24.67 -13.28
CA TYR A 128 3.70 24.07 -12.22
C TYR A 128 2.66 23.13 -12.81
N GLU A 129 2.11 22.29 -11.97
CA GLU A 129 1.02 21.39 -12.29
C GLU A 129 -0.05 21.49 -11.21
N ASP A 130 -1.28 21.73 -11.60
CA ASP A 130 -2.44 21.76 -10.71
C ASP A 130 -3.02 20.34 -10.61
N VAL A 131 -3.10 19.83 -9.40
CA VAL A 131 -3.73 18.55 -9.11
C VAL A 131 -4.99 18.77 -8.30
N GLU A 132 -6.14 18.45 -8.89
CA GLU A 132 -7.41 18.55 -8.19
C GLU A 132 -7.61 17.34 -7.27
N VAL A 133 -7.81 17.61 -5.97
CA VAL A 133 -8.13 16.61 -4.98
C VAL A 133 -9.60 16.73 -4.59
N ARG A 134 -10.38 15.71 -4.91
CA ARG A 134 -11.80 15.65 -4.54
C ARG A 134 -12.00 14.95 -3.21
N VAL A 135 -12.45 15.69 -2.22
CA VAL A 135 -12.79 15.15 -0.90
C VAL A 135 -14.26 14.75 -0.89
N ALA A 136 -14.55 13.50 -0.51
CA ALA A 136 -15.92 13.01 -0.47
C ALA A 136 -16.73 13.70 0.65
N GLU A 137 -18.04 13.86 0.41
CA GLU A 137 -18.96 14.37 1.41
C GLU A 137 -18.92 13.53 2.69
N GLY A 138 -18.92 14.18 3.85
CA GLY A 138 -18.85 13.52 5.16
C GLY A 138 -17.47 12.98 5.53
N SER A 139 -16.44 13.20 4.70
CA SER A 139 -15.07 12.85 5.07
C SER A 139 -14.55 13.75 6.18
N SER A 140 -13.94 13.16 7.21
CA SER A 140 -13.25 13.91 8.29
C SER A 140 -11.86 14.39 7.94
N GLY A 141 -11.42 14.12 6.71
CA GLY A 141 -10.10 14.45 6.18
C GLY A 141 -9.48 13.28 5.42
N PHE A 142 -8.27 13.50 4.91
CA PHE A 142 -7.52 12.51 4.16
C PHE A 142 -6.01 12.67 4.40
N THR A 143 -5.26 11.65 4.07
CA THR A 143 -3.80 11.70 4.00
C THR A 143 -3.37 11.69 2.56
N MET A 144 -2.46 12.58 2.19
CA MET A 144 -1.87 12.67 0.86
C MET A 144 -0.36 12.60 0.99
N GLU A 145 0.26 11.80 0.14
CA GLU A 145 1.72 11.73 0.00
C GLU A 145 2.12 12.23 -1.38
N LEU A 146 3.13 13.09 -1.43
CA LEU A 146 3.77 13.52 -2.67
C LEU A 146 5.17 12.90 -2.73
N TRP A 147 5.38 12.08 -3.73
CA TRP A 147 6.67 11.50 -4.02
C TRP A 147 7.27 12.11 -5.28
N GLY A 148 8.48 12.59 -5.20
CA GLY A 148 9.20 13.18 -6.31
C GLY A 148 10.50 12.43 -6.61
N GLU A 149 10.91 12.44 -7.87
CA GLU A 149 12.17 11.83 -8.29
C GLU A 149 13.38 12.70 -7.91
N ILE A 150 14.41 12.07 -7.40
CA ILE A 150 15.71 12.71 -7.12
C ILE A 150 16.41 13.00 -8.47
N PRO A 151 17.02 14.18 -8.67
CA PRO A 151 17.35 15.23 -7.70
C PRO A 151 16.34 16.40 -7.64
N ASN A 152 15.13 16.22 -8.11
CA ASN A 152 14.15 17.31 -8.22
C ASN A 152 13.69 17.80 -6.84
N VAL A 153 13.49 19.10 -6.73
CA VAL A 153 12.99 19.76 -5.53
C VAL A 153 11.67 20.45 -5.88
N TYR A 154 10.62 20.14 -5.13
CA TYR A 154 9.28 20.65 -5.37
C TYR A 154 8.87 21.65 -4.30
N THR A 155 8.08 22.64 -4.71
CA THR A 155 7.38 23.54 -3.80
C THR A 155 5.89 23.24 -3.92
N ILE A 156 5.19 23.07 -2.81
CA ILE A 156 3.78 22.77 -2.77
C ILE A 156 2.99 24.01 -2.37
N MET A 157 1.88 24.24 -2.99
CA MET A 157 0.87 25.21 -2.61
C MET A 157 -0.49 24.50 -2.54
N LEU A 158 -1.23 24.71 -1.47
CA LEU A 158 -2.58 24.17 -1.33
C LEU A 158 -3.59 25.31 -1.44
N ARG A 159 -4.65 25.11 -2.20
CA ARG A 159 -5.75 26.05 -2.35
C ARG A 159 -7.08 25.35 -2.10
N SER A 160 -7.85 25.86 -1.16
CA SER A 160 -9.19 25.35 -0.88
C SER A 160 -10.22 25.87 -1.93
N PRO A 161 -11.40 25.23 -2.03
CA PRO A 161 -12.45 25.67 -2.96
C PRO A 161 -12.98 27.09 -2.71
N ASP A 162 -12.93 27.57 -1.46
CA ASP A 162 -13.35 28.91 -1.05
C ASP A 162 -12.26 29.98 -1.23
N GLY A 163 -11.10 29.59 -1.75
CA GLY A 163 -10.00 30.48 -2.10
C GLY A 163 -8.94 30.67 -1.01
N GLU A 164 -9.08 30.03 0.16
CA GLU A 164 -7.98 30.03 1.11
C GLU A 164 -6.74 29.34 0.50
N THR A 165 -5.60 29.94 0.75
CA THR A 165 -4.33 29.43 0.21
C THR A 165 -3.34 29.21 1.35
N ILE A 166 -2.83 27.98 1.46
CA ILE A 166 -1.62 27.71 2.20
C ILE A 166 -0.45 27.98 1.28
N SER A 167 0.26 29.07 1.56
CA SER A 167 1.39 29.51 0.75
C SER A 167 2.52 28.47 0.77
N ARG A 168 3.38 28.60 -0.23
CA ARG A 168 4.49 27.73 -0.59
C ARG A 168 5.15 27.03 0.60
N ILE A 169 4.98 25.72 0.65
CA ILE A 169 5.71 24.83 1.55
C ILE A 169 6.98 24.40 0.80
N PRO A 170 8.17 24.96 1.12
CA PRO A 170 9.41 24.55 0.45
C PRO A 170 9.77 23.13 0.88
N ALA A 171 10.28 22.34 -0.05
CA ALA A 171 11.00 21.12 0.30
C ALA A 171 12.24 21.48 1.14
N ARG A 172 12.50 20.72 2.17
CA ARG A 172 13.68 20.87 3.04
C ARG A 172 14.65 19.72 2.83
#